data_259cd92dcf12ae3075182e39d1ea1987
#
_entry.id   259cd92dcf12ae3075182e39d1ea1987
#
_cell.length_a   1.000
_cell.length_b   1.000
_cell.length_c   1.000
_cell.angle_alpha   90.00
_cell.angle_beta   90.00
_cell.angle_gamma   90.00
#
_symmetry.space_group_name_H-M   'P 1'
#
loop_
_entity.id
_entity.type
_entity.pdbx_description
1 polymer ?
#
loop_
_entity_poly.entity_id
_entity_poly.type
_entity_poly.pdbx_seq_one_letter_code
_entity_poly.pdbx_strand_id
1 'polypeptide(L)'
;MNRALKSKKCEKPGCGVFPSRGHNHGACIANAINDAEELCTQTGARLTPLRRTVLKLVWQGHKPLGAYDILQDLRKIRPSAEPPTVYRALEFLLGLGLIHRIERLNAYVGCSHPGETHEGQFLICRSCGRAAELHDTSINKALTNGAAGVGFVLENPMVEVEGLCPNCIRPSNKISKNKIRQANG
;
A
#
# COMPACT_ATOMS: atom_id res chain seq x y z
N MET A 1 -24.38 16.02 7.94
CA MET A 1 -24.08 15.32 9.22
C MET A 1 -22.96 14.32 8.93
N ASN A 2 -21.72 14.73 9.12
CA ASN A 2 -20.51 13.91 8.85
C ASN A 2 -20.32 12.93 10.01
N ARG A 3 -20.66 11.68 9.79
CA ARG A 3 -20.30 10.59 10.71
C ARG A 3 -18.90 10.15 10.34
N ALA A 4 -17.90 10.72 11.00
CA ALA A 4 -16.52 10.28 10.88
C ALA A 4 -16.44 8.77 11.17
N LEU A 5 -16.03 8.00 10.18
CA LEU A 5 -15.68 6.60 10.34
C LEU A 5 -14.54 6.54 11.35
N LYS A 6 -14.78 5.98 12.53
CA LYS A 6 -13.74 5.73 13.53
C LYS A 6 -12.78 4.71 12.92
N SER A 7 -11.57 5.15 12.58
CA SER A 7 -10.47 4.27 12.21
C SER A 7 -10.33 3.20 13.29
N LYS A 8 -10.55 1.95 12.94
CA LYS A 8 -10.19 0.82 13.81
C LYS A 8 -8.68 0.74 13.80
N LYS A 9 -8.02 1.46 14.71
CA LYS A 9 -6.61 1.25 15.02
C LYS A 9 -6.40 -0.24 15.17
N CYS A 10 -5.46 -0.80 14.40
CA CYS A 10 -5.01 -2.16 14.56
C CYS A 10 -4.23 -2.25 15.88
N GLU A 11 -4.97 -2.39 17.00
CA GLU A 11 -4.41 -2.44 18.36
C GLU A 11 -3.92 -3.84 18.77
N LYS A 12 -3.89 -4.80 17.84
CA LYS A 12 -3.39 -6.13 18.15
C LYS A 12 -1.87 -6.16 18.09
N PRO A 13 -1.18 -6.66 19.14
CA PRO A 13 0.24 -6.95 19.10
C PRO A 13 0.47 -7.99 17.99
N GLY A 14 1.17 -7.61 16.91
CA GLY A 14 1.38 -8.44 15.72
C GLY A 14 0.87 -7.83 14.42
N CYS A 15 0.14 -6.73 14.42
CA CYS A 15 -0.18 -5.92 13.25
C CYS A 15 1.06 -5.10 12.86
N GLY A 16 2.19 -5.79 12.67
CA GLY A 16 3.39 -5.15 12.17
C GLY A 16 3.18 -4.74 10.72
N VAL A 17 3.75 -3.61 10.35
CA VAL A 17 3.77 -3.08 8.98
C VAL A 17 4.09 -4.19 7.96
N PHE A 18 4.97 -5.15 8.32
CA PHE A 18 5.22 -6.37 7.54
C PHE A 18 4.52 -7.58 8.19
N PRO A 19 3.53 -8.20 7.54
CA PRO A 19 2.86 -9.38 8.08
C PRO A 19 3.82 -10.54 8.34
N SER A 20 3.54 -11.30 9.39
CA SER A 20 4.28 -12.52 9.73
C SER A 20 4.14 -13.57 8.62
N ARG A 21 5.09 -14.52 8.57
CA ARG A 21 4.95 -15.70 7.71
C ARG A 21 3.75 -16.52 8.18
N GLY A 22 2.78 -16.77 7.30
CA GLY A 22 1.59 -17.57 7.62
C GLY A 22 0.37 -16.79 8.13
N HIS A 23 0.34 -15.45 8.03
CA HIS A 23 -0.90 -14.71 8.28
C HIS A 23 -1.99 -15.05 7.25
N ASN A 24 -3.26 -14.85 7.62
CA ASN A 24 -4.40 -15.22 6.80
C ASN A 24 -4.66 -14.20 5.68
N HIS A 25 -4.09 -14.46 4.49
CA HIS A 25 -4.33 -13.65 3.28
C HIS A 25 -5.80 -13.58 2.86
N GLY A 26 -6.56 -14.66 3.10
CA GLY A 26 -7.98 -14.67 2.79
C GLY A 26 -8.75 -13.58 3.54
N ALA A 27 -8.41 -13.36 4.81
CA ALA A 27 -9.01 -12.30 5.62
C ALA A 27 -8.61 -10.91 5.10
N CYS A 28 -7.35 -10.71 4.68
CA CYS A 28 -6.91 -9.44 4.09
C CYS A 28 -7.71 -9.11 2.81
N ILE A 29 -7.88 -10.09 1.92
CA ILE A 29 -8.64 -9.93 0.68
C ILE A 29 -10.12 -9.65 0.98
N ALA A 30 -10.72 -10.38 1.92
CA ALA A 30 -12.12 -10.18 2.29
C ALA A 30 -12.37 -8.78 2.84
N ASN A 31 -11.51 -8.31 3.74
CA ASN A 31 -11.59 -6.95 4.29
C ASN A 31 -11.45 -5.90 3.18
N ALA A 32 -10.43 -6.02 2.32
CA ALA A 32 -10.22 -5.07 1.21
C ALA A 32 -11.42 -5.00 0.25
N ILE A 33 -12.11 -6.11 0.02
CA ILE A 33 -13.33 -6.13 -0.81
C ILE A 33 -14.48 -5.46 -0.10
N ASN A 34 -14.68 -5.71 1.20
CA ASN A 34 -15.75 -5.08 1.98
C ASN A 34 -15.55 -3.55 2.06
N ASP A 35 -14.31 -3.12 2.33
CA ASP A 35 -13.96 -1.70 2.36
C ASP A 35 -14.21 -1.03 0.99
N ALA A 36 -13.88 -1.73 -0.11
CA ALA A 36 -14.12 -1.24 -1.46
C ALA A 36 -15.63 -1.14 -1.79
N GLU A 37 -16.45 -2.09 -1.35
CA GLU A 37 -17.91 -2.05 -1.53
C GLU A 37 -18.52 -0.89 -0.73
N GLU A 38 -18.11 -0.71 0.51
CA GLU A 38 -18.57 0.38 1.36
C GLU A 38 -18.20 1.73 0.76
N LEU A 39 -16.94 1.91 0.34
CA LEU A 39 -16.47 3.16 -0.26
C LEU A 39 -17.18 3.46 -1.60
N CYS A 40 -17.38 2.44 -2.45
CA CYS A 40 -18.15 2.59 -3.68
C CYS A 40 -19.60 3.02 -3.40
N THR A 41 -20.23 2.46 -2.36
CA THR A 41 -21.60 2.86 -1.96
C THR A 41 -21.63 4.30 -1.49
N GLN A 42 -20.69 4.74 -0.71
CA GLN A 42 -20.60 6.12 -0.19
C GLN A 42 -20.32 7.15 -1.29
N THR A 43 -19.54 6.79 -2.30
CA THR A 43 -19.13 7.69 -3.40
C THR A 43 -20.04 7.61 -4.64
N GLY A 44 -21.05 6.72 -4.63
CA GLY A 44 -21.88 6.46 -5.82
C GLY A 44 -21.11 5.74 -6.96
N ALA A 45 -19.93 5.24 -6.68
CA ALA A 45 -19.12 4.49 -7.65
C ALA A 45 -19.58 3.03 -7.75
N ARG A 46 -19.14 2.32 -8.80
CA ARG A 46 -19.53 0.91 -8.99
C ARG A 46 -18.30 -0.01 -9.00
N LEU A 47 -18.23 -0.92 -8.02
CA LEU A 47 -17.24 -2.00 -8.00
C LEU A 47 -17.71 -3.15 -8.91
N THR A 48 -17.37 -3.06 -10.21
CA THR A 48 -17.73 -4.10 -11.18
C THR A 48 -17.02 -5.42 -10.88
N PRO A 49 -17.51 -6.58 -11.39
CA PRO A 49 -16.82 -7.87 -11.21
C PRO A 49 -15.36 -7.85 -11.63
N LEU A 50 -15.03 -7.13 -12.72
CA LEU A 50 -13.65 -6.98 -13.18
C LEU A 50 -12.79 -6.21 -12.17
N ARG A 51 -13.25 -5.03 -11.70
CA ARG A 51 -12.54 -4.21 -10.71
C ARG A 51 -12.30 -4.98 -9.41
N ARG A 52 -13.31 -5.74 -8.97
CA ARG A 52 -13.21 -6.65 -7.83
C ARG A 52 -12.13 -7.71 -8.06
N THR A 53 -12.06 -8.31 -9.24
CA THR A 53 -11.03 -9.31 -9.58
C THR A 53 -9.65 -8.70 -9.56
N VAL A 54 -9.45 -7.52 -10.18
CA VAL A 54 -8.16 -6.82 -10.17
C VAL A 54 -7.74 -6.45 -8.74
N LEU A 55 -8.66 -5.95 -7.90
CA LEU A 55 -8.38 -5.67 -6.49
C LEU A 55 -7.93 -6.92 -5.74
N LYS A 56 -8.61 -8.06 -5.94
CA LYS A 56 -8.20 -9.35 -5.36
C LYS A 56 -6.79 -9.76 -5.77
N LEU A 57 -6.44 -9.60 -7.05
CA LEU A 57 -5.10 -9.91 -7.56
C LEU A 57 -4.03 -9.06 -6.87
N VAL A 58 -4.25 -7.76 -6.74
CA VAL A 58 -3.34 -6.85 -6.02
C VAL A 58 -3.16 -7.28 -4.56
N TRP A 59 -4.20 -7.80 -3.91
CA TRP A 59 -4.17 -8.25 -2.53
C TRP A 59 -3.72 -9.71 -2.33
N GLN A 60 -3.48 -10.48 -3.40
CA GLN A 60 -3.03 -11.89 -3.29
C GLN A 60 -1.66 -12.05 -2.62
N GLY A 61 -0.87 -10.99 -2.55
CA GLY A 61 0.43 -10.99 -1.89
C GLY A 61 0.77 -9.63 -1.31
N HIS A 62 1.85 -9.58 -0.53
CA HIS A 62 2.42 -8.31 -0.05
C HIS A 62 3.58 -7.85 -0.92
N LYS A 63 3.68 -8.37 -2.14
CA LYS A 63 4.62 -7.87 -3.15
C LYS A 63 3.85 -6.96 -4.09
N PRO A 64 4.40 -5.80 -4.42
CA PRO A 64 3.84 -4.98 -5.48
C PRO A 64 3.75 -5.77 -6.79
N LEU A 65 2.62 -5.65 -7.48
CA LEU A 65 2.37 -6.32 -8.77
C LEU A 65 2.36 -5.30 -9.89
N GLY A 66 3.13 -5.55 -10.96
CA GLY A 66 3.08 -4.79 -12.19
C GLY A 66 1.76 -5.00 -12.95
N ALA A 67 1.37 -4.02 -13.77
CA ALA A 67 0.14 -4.13 -14.57
C ALA A 67 0.15 -5.35 -15.50
N TYR A 68 1.31 -5.74 -16.03
CA TYR A 68 1.44 -6.94 -16.86
C TYR A 68 1.29 -8.23 -16.09
N ASP A 69 1.78 -8.31 -14.85
CA ASP A 69 1.60 -9.48 -13.99
C ASP A 69 0.11 -9.66 -13.66
N ILE A 70 -0.56 -8.54 -13.33
CA ILE A 70 -2.01 -8.51 -13.11
C ILE A 70 -2.77 -8.98 -14.36
N LEU A 71 -2.34 -8.54 -15.56
CA LEU A 71 -2.95 -8.97 -16.81
C LEU A 71 -2.77 -10.48 -17.05
N GLN A 72 -1.58 -11.02 -16.79
CA GLN A 72 -1.32 -12.45 -16.94
C GLN A 72 -2.21 -13.27 -16.00
N ASP A 73 -2.35 -12.86 -14.75
CA ASP A 73 -3.22 -13.54 -13.79
C ASP A 73 -4.70 -13.37 -14.14
N LEU A 74 -5.10 -12.20 -14.59
CA LEU A 74 -6.47 -11.96 -15.05
C LEU A 74 -6.84 -12.83 -16.26
N ARG A 75 -5.91 -13.06 -17.19
CA ARG A 75 -6.13 -13.92 -18.36
C ARG A 75 -6.39 -15.40 -18.02
N LYS A 76 -5.89 -15.88 -16.88
CA LYS A 76 -6.20 -17.23 -16.38
C LYS A 76 -7.70 -17.40 -16.07
N ILE A 77 -8.36 -16.29 -15.69
CA ILE A 77 -9.78 -16.25 -15.32
C ILE A 77 -10.63 -15.72 -16.51
N ARG A 78 -10.05 -14.80 -17.28
CA ARG A 78 -10.69 -14.10 -18.38
C ARG A 78 -9.73 -14.01 -19.57
N PRO A 79 -9.68 -15.04 -20.43
CA PRO A 79 -8.69 -15.13 -21.52
C PRO A 79 -8.70 -13.93 -22.48
N SER A 80 -9.85 -13.29 -22.68
CA SER A 80 -10.03 -12.11 -23.56
C SER A 80 -9.63 -10.79 -22.90
N ALA A 81 -8.98 -10.80 -21.74
CA ALA A 81 -8.55 -9.56 -21.07
C ALA A 81 -7.41 -8.88 -21.86
N GLU A 82 -7.58 -7.60 -22.13
CA GLU A 82 -6.63 -6.75 -22.84
C GLU A 82 -5.99 -5.73 -21.90
N PRO A 83 -4.77 -5.22 -22.21
CA PRO A 83 -4.09 -4.24 -21.36
C PRO A 83 -4.94 -3.03 -20.97
N PRO A 84 -5.71 -2.38 -21.86
CA PRO A 84 -6.56 -1.24 -21.50
C PRO A 84 -7.60 -1.58 -20.43
N THR A 85 -8.03 -2.84 -20.38
CA THR A 85 -8.99 -3.32 -19.38
C THR A 85 -8.41 -3.29 -17.96
N VAL A 86 -7.14 -3.71 -17.83
CA VAL A 86 -6.42 -3.69 -16.56
C VAL A 86 -6.14 -2.24 -16.13
N TYR A 87 -5.62 -1.41 -17.04
CA TYR A 87 -5.30 -0.01 -16.72
C TYR A 87 -6.53 0.78 -16.25
N ARG A 88 -7.68 0.64 -16.93
CA ARG A 88 -8.94 1.29 -16.49
C ARG A 88 -9.40 0.81 -15.10
N ALA A 89 -9.16 -0.46 -14.79
CA ALA A 89 -9.48 -0.97 -13.46
C ALA A 89 -8.53 -0.41 -12.40
N LEU A 90 -7.23 -0.36 -12.68
CA LEU A 90 -6.21 0.21 -11.80
C LEU A 90 -6.43 1.71 -11.57
N GLU A 91 -6.71 2.49 -12.62
CA GLU A 91 -7.05 3.92 -12.51
C GLU A 91 -8.27 4.15 -11.60
N PHE A 92 -9.31 3.34 -11.76
CA PHE A 92 -10.47 3.41 -10.89
C PHE A 92 -10.13 3.11 -9.42
N LEU A 93 -9.34 2.06 -9.17
CA LEU A 93 -8.96 1.65 -7.82
C LEU A 93 -8.01 2.67 -7.15
N LEU A 94 -7.10 3.26 -7.94
CA LEU A 94 -6.24 4.37 -7.49
C LEU A 94 -7.07 5.61 -7.15
N GLY A 95 -8.01 5.98 -8.03
CA GLY A 95 -8.86 7.17 -7.83
C GLY A 95 -9.77 7.08 -6.60
N LEU A 96 -10.07 5.87 -6.12
CA LEU A 96 -10.78 5.63 -4.87
C LEU A 96 -9.85 5.37 -3.67
N GLY A 97 -8.52 5.43 -3.84
CA GLY A 97 -7.58 5.15 -2.76
C GLY A 97 -7.63 3.69 -2.24
N LEU A 98 -8.09 2.73 -3.07
CA LEU A 98 -8.15 1.32 -2.72
C LEU A 98 -6.82 0.59 -2.93
N ILE A 99 -5.96 1.17 -3.74
CA ILE A 99 -4.60 0.72 -4.02
C ILE A 99 -3.67 1.92 -4.13
N HIS A 100 -2.37 1.67 -3.96
CA HIS A 100 -1.30 2.64 -4.24
C HIS A 100 -0.42 2.15 -5.38
N ARG A 101 0.18 3.07 -6.10
CA ARG A 101 1.26 2.79 -7.04
C ARG A 101 2.59 3.09 -6.37
N ILE A 102 3.51 2.14 -6.41
CA ILE A 102 4.90 2.34 -6.03
C ILE A 102 5.65 2.75 -7.30
N GLU A 103 6.04 4.01 -7.38
CA GLU A 103 6.57 4.61 -8.61
C GLU A 103 7.89 3.96 -9.02
N ARG A 104 8.80 3.75 -8.08
CA ARG A 104 10.08 3.11 -8.30
C ARG A 104 9.99 1.71 -8.92
N LEU A 105 8.94 0.96 -8.58
CA LEU A 105 8.73 -0.39 -9.07
C LEU A 105 7.75 -0.45 -10.25
N ASN A 106 7.09 0.67 -10.58
CA ASN A 106 5.96 0.71 -11.50
C ASN A 106 4.95 -0.41 -11.23
N ALA A 107 4.59 -0.57 -9.97
CA ALA A 107 3.78 -1.67 -9.47
C ALA A 107 2.75 -1.20 -8.44
N TYR A 108 1.76 -2.02 -8.14
CA TYR A 108 0.60 -1.67 -7.34
C TYR A 108 0.54 -2.52 -6.06
N VAL A 109 0.10 -1.91 -4.97
CA VAL A 109 -0.17 -2.54 -3.68
C VAL A 109 -1.53 -2.12 -3.15
N GLY A 110 -2.16 -2.96 -2.34
CA GLY A 110 -3.41 -2.61 -1.66
C GLY A 110 -3.20 -1.54 -0.60
N CYS A 111 -4.17 -0.64 -0.47
CA CYS A 111 -4.22 0.35 0.60
C CYS A 111 -4.77 -0.29 1.87
N SER A 112 -4.09 -0.12 2.99
CA SER A 112 -4.53 -0.67 4.29
C SER A 112 -5.58 0.19 4.99
N HIS A 113 -5.78 1.45 4.56
CA HIS A 113 -6.73 2.40 5.13
C HIS A 113 -7.47 3.17 4.02
N PRO A 114 -8.27 2.47 3.18
CA PRO A 114 -8.98 3.11 2.09
C PRO A 114 -10.03 4.11 2.64
N GLY A 115 -10.22 5.21 1.91
CA GLY A 115 -11.15 6.27 2.30
C GLY A 115 -10.62 7.29 3.31
N GLU A 116 -9.44 7.08 3.87
CA GLU A 116 -8.73 8.09 4.65
C GLU A 116 -7.76 8.87 3.74
N THR A 117 -7.71 10.18 3.90
CA THR A 117 -6.65 11.00 3.27
C THR A 117 -5.34 10.70 3.98
N HIS A 118 -4.45 9.97 3.33
CA HIS A 118 -3.12 9.70 3.85
C HIS A 118 -2.09 9.80 2.74
N GLU A 119 -0.91 10.23 3.12
CA GLU A 119 0.24 10.33 2.23
C GLU A 119 0.91 8.95 2.14
N GLY A 120 1.24 8.50 0.94
CA GLY A 120 1.86 7.20 0.73
C GLY A 120 3.27 7.13 1.33
N GLN A 121 3.46 6.28 2.32
CA GLN A 121 4.77 5.98 2.90
C GLN A 121 5.01 4.47 2.78
N PHE A 122 6.01 4.04 2.02
CA PHE A 122 6.23 2.63 1.74
C PHE A 122 7.63 2.18 2.15
N LEU A 123 7.68 1.05 2.87
CA LEU A 123 8.91 0.33 3.18
C LEU A 123 9.01 -0.87 2.23
N ILE A 124 10.06 -0.91 1.40
CA ILE A 124 10.25 -1.94 0.37
C ILE A 124 11.42 -2.83 0.76
N CYS A 125 11.18 -4.13 0.87
CA CYS A 125 12.23 -5.08 1.20
C CYS A 125 13.00 -5.52 -0.05
N ARG A 126 14.26 -5.14 -0.17
CA ARG A 126 15.14 -5.50 -1.30
C ARG A 126 15.42 -7.01 -1.41
N SER A 127 15.23 -7.78 -0.33
CA SER A 127 15.52 -9.23 -0.32
C SER A 127 14.34 -10.07 -0.77
N CYS A 128 13.10 -9.75 -0.35
CA CYS A 128 11.92 -10.54 -0.69
C CYS A 128 10.92 -9.80 -1.57
N GLY A 129 11.16 -8.52 -1.89
CA GLY A 129 10.30 -7.69 -2.73
C GLY A 129 8.98 -7.30 -2.09
N ARG A 130 8.73 -7.62 -0.82
CA ARG A 130 7.50 -7.19 -0.12
C ARG A 130 7.57 -5.70 0.14
N ALA A 131 6.42 -5.05 -0.03
CA ALA A 131 6.21 -3.68 0.42
C ALA A 131 5.20 -3.66 1.57
N ALA A 132 5.34 -2.65 2.41
CA ALA A 132 4.42 -2.39 3.51
C ALA A 132 4.20 -0.90 3.64
N GLU A 133 2.96 -0.51 3.84
CA GLU A 133 2.56 0.87 4.06
C GLU A 133 2.85 1.26 5.52
N LEU A 134 3.48 2.40 5.70
CA LEU A 134 3.78 3.01 6.99
C LEU A 134 2.90 4.23 7.18
N HIS A 135 2.36 4.40 8.36
CA HIS A 135 1.58 5.58 8.75
C HIS A 135 2.30 6.31 9.87
N ASP A 136 3.15 7.27 9.53
CA ASP A 136 3.88 8.09 10.50
C ASP A 136 3.74 9.57 10.16
N THR A 137 2.97 10.28 10.99
CA THR A 137 2.72 11.71 10.83
C THR A 137 3.98 12.56 11.04
N SER A 138 5.01 12.04 11.72
CA SER A 138 6.26 12.77 11.94
C SER A 138 7.06 12.91 10.66
N ILE A 139 7.02 11.90 9.78
CA ILE A 139 7.66 11.93 8.47
C ILE A 139 7.01 13.03 7.61
N ASN A 140 5.68 13.06 7.57
CA ASN A 140 4.94 14.06 6.80
C ASN A 140 5.23 15.48 7.30
N LYS A 141 5.25 15.68 8.61
CA LYS A 141 5.62 16.97 9.21
C LYS A 141 7.04 17.39 8.83
N ALA A 142 7.99 16.46 8.89
CA ALA A 142 9.38 16.74 8.53
C ALA A 142 9.52 17.15 7.05
N LEU A 143 8.83 16.44 6.14
CA LEU A 143 8.79 16.76 4.71
C LEU A 143 8.15 18.13 4.48
N THR A 144 7.00 18.40 5.08
CA THR A 144 6.29 19.68 4.94
C THR A 144 7.15 20.84 5.43
N ASN A 145 7.79 20.70 6.60
CA ASN A 145 8.67 21.74 7.15
C ASN A 145 9.91 21.97 6.27
N GLY A 146 10.52 20.88 5.80
CA GLY A 146 11.68 20.98 4.91
C GLY A 146 11.35 21.65 3.58
N ALA A 147 10.23 21.28 2.98
CA ALA A 147 9.74 21.88 1.73
C ALA A 147 9.43 23.38 1.91
N ALA A 148 8.72 23.73 2.97
CA ALA A 148 8.41 25.13 3.29
C ALA A 148 9.66 25.97 3.49
N GLY A 149 10.71 25.42 4.11
CA GLY A 149 11.99 26.10 4.34
C GLY A 149 12.71 26.51 3.05
N VAL A 150 12.40 25.87 1.93
CA VAL A 150 12.95 26.20 0.59
C VAL A 150 11.89 26.79 -0.36
N GLY A 151 10.71 27.14 0.14
CA GLY A 151 9.62 27.70 -0.66
C GLY A 151 8.92 26.72 -1.58
N PHE A 152 9.04 25.38 -1.34
CA PHE A 152 8.42 24.35 -2.15
C PHE A 152 7.05 23.95 -1.60
N VAL A 153 6.05 23.84 -2.47
CA VAL A 153 4.68 23.43 -2.13
C VAL A 153 4.54 21.92 -2.42
N LEU A 154 4.21 21.15 -1.40
CA LEU A 154 3.92 19.72 -1.57
C LEU A 154 2.47 19.55 -2.06
N GLU A 155 2.29 18.81 -3.17
CA GLU A 155 0.96 18.49 -3.68
C GLU A 155 0.57 17.03 -3.37
N ASN A 156 1.45 16.08 -3.66
CA ASN A 156 1.22 14.64 -3.45
C ASN A 156 2.50 13.99 -2.89
N PRO A 157 2.80 14.16 -1.59
CA PRO A 157 4.00 13.59 -1.02
C PRO A 157 3.94 12.05 -1.01
N MET A 158 4.99 11.42 -1.53
CA MET A 158 5.18 9.98 -1.49
C MET A 158 6.59 9.67 -0.99
N VAL A 159 6.69 8.73 -0.07
CA VAL A 159 7.96 8.28 0.52
C VAL A 159 8.15 6.80 0.24
N GLU A 160 9.20 6.46 -0.49
CA GLU A 160 9.57 5.08 -0.77
C GLU A 160 10.96 4.80 -0.20
N VAL A 161 11.04 3.90 0.78
CA VAL A 161 12.29 3.56 1.48
C VAL A 161 12.62 2.09 1.25
N GLU A 162 13.84 1.83 0.79
CA GLU A 162 14.33 0.47 0.60
C GLU A 162 15.15 -0.01 1.80
N GLY A 163 14.93 -1.26 2.20
CA GLY A 163 15.63 -1.86 3.34
C GLY A 163 15.44 -3.37 3.41
N LEU A 164 15.52 -3.93 4.61
CA LEU A 164 15.24 -5.33 4.89
C LEU A 164 14.08 -5.45 5.87
N CYS A 165 13.07 -6.23 5.52
CA CYS A 165 11.95 -6.50 6.42
C CYS A 165 12.39 -7.43 7.57
N PRO A 166 11.64 -7.47 8.70
CA PRO A 166 11.97 -8.34 9.85
C PRO A 166 12.18 -9.81 9.49
N ASN A 167 11.46 -10.31 8.47
CA ASN A 167 11.58 -11.70 8.01
C ASN A 167 12.86 -11.99 7.20
N CYS A 168 13.56 -10.94 6.72
CA CYS A 168 14.77 -11.04 5.92
C CYS A 168 16.04 -10.58 6.65
N ILE A 169 15.90 -9.97 7.83
CA ILE A 169 17.03 -9.66 8.71
C ILE A 169 17.53 -10.97 9.30
N ARG A 170 18.75 -11.37 8.92
CA ARG A 170 19.39 -12.55 9.54
C ARG A 170 19.75 -12.26 10.99
N PRO A 171 19.66 -13.22 11.93
CA PRO A 171 19.97 -13.01 13.35
C PRO A 171 21.40 -12.51 13.62
N SER A 172 22.34 -12.76 12.70
CA SER A 172 23.76 -12.34 12.80
C SER A 172 24.01 -10.87 12.44
N ASN A 173 23.04 -10.17 11.84
CA ASN A 173 23.16 -8.75 11.53
C ASN A 173 22.33 -7.92 12.53
N LYS A 174 22.65 -8.01 13.83
CA LYS A 174 22.34 -6.92 14.75
C LYS A 174 23.13 -5.71 14.27
N ILE A 175 22.49 -4.85 13.46
CA ILE A 175 23.00 -3.50 13.19
C ILE A 175 23.24 -2.90 14.57
N SER A 176 24.51 -2.69 14.89
CA SER A 176 24.94 -2.13 16.15
C SER A 176 24.19 -0.82 16.35
N LYS A 177 23.37 -0.72 17.40
CA LYS A 177 22.61 0.49 17.77
C LYS A 177 23.49 1.73 17.95
N ASN A 178 24.81 1.56 17.86
CA ASN A 178 25.81 2.62 18.01
C ASN A 178 25.99 3.54 16.79
N LYS A 179 25.48 3.19 15.59
CA LYS A 179 25.66 4.08 14.40
C LYS A 179 24.60 5.19 14.29
N ILE A 180 23.52 5.10 15.04
CA ILE A 180 22.47 6.15 14.99
C ILE A 180 22.80 7.33 15.93
N ARG A 181 23.68 7.15 16.91
CA ARG A 181 24.05 8.22 17.86
C ARG A 181 25.09 9.22 17.34
N GLN A 182 25.76 8.95 16.20
CA GLN A 182 26.82 9.81 15.68
C GLN A 182 26.36 10.72 14.50
N ALA A 183 25.10 10.67 14.11
CA ALA A 183 24.55 11.57 13.09
C ALA A 183 23.82 12.80 13.65
N ASN A 184 23.78 12.96 14.98
CA ASN A 184 23.13 14.10 15.67
C ASN A 184 24.13 14.79 16.62
N GLY A 185 25.38 14.97 16.19
CA GLY A 185 26.37 15.80 16.86
C GLY A 185 26.86 16.91 15.93
#